data_77721707e9e9be62016c3f492bd2fcfb
#
_entry.id   77721707e9e9be62016c3f492bd2fcfb
#
_cell.length_a   1.000
_cell.length_b   1.000
_cell.length_c   1.000
_cell.angle_alpha   90.00
_cell.angle_beta   90.00
_cell.angle_gamma   90.00
#
_symmetry.space_group_name_H-M   'P 1'
#
loop_
_entity.id
_entity.type
_entity.pdbx_description
1 polymer ?
#
loop_
_entity_poly.entity_id
_entity_poly.type
_entity_poly.pdbx_seq_one_letter_code
_entity_poly.pdbx_strand_id
1 'polypeptide(L)'
;MQKDTIKIILIYVLACIIWGSTWMAIRLGLDSLTPFISVGLRFSFAALFIFIFMKIKGMKVQTDRLSIKLYLQMAFFSFVIPYGLVYWGEQYVPSGLASVLFAINPFFVTIFSFYMLSQEKITPYKVIGMIVGFIGIVVIFSGDITNTTAFFIWGMVAVVLSALIQGWIQVVMKKHGQYLNSFTMNFYPMLIAGISMLIVGFLTEDLSYIKFDSKAIISVLYLASFGSMVVFTCWYWLLKRVSVIILSLITFITPVIALILGIIFLKEVLTIGDILGSLLVLGGLMIATMGNIKSFKNINFLKKQPA
;
A
#
# COMPACT_ATOMS: atom_id res chain seq x y z
N MET A 1 -22.98 11.13 18.87
CA MET A 1 -23.20 10.06 17.90
C MET A 1 -23.12 10.55 16.44
N GLN A 2 -23.95 11.46 15.98
CA GLN A 2 -23.97 11.88 14.57
C GLN A 2 -22.67 12.57 14.10
N LYS A 3 -22.08 13.45 14.91
CA LYS A 3 -20.81 14.14 14.61
C LYS A 3 -19.61 13.18 14.51
N ASP A 4 -19.53 12.15 15.35
CA ASP A 4 -18.45 11.18 15.31
C ASP A 4 -18.54 10.27 14.08
N THR A 5 -19.76 9.90 13.69
CA THR A 5 -19.99 9.11 12.47
C THR A 5 -19.58 9.88 11.22
N ILE A 6 -19.93 11.16 11.11
CA ILE A 6 -19.52 12.01 9.98
C ILE A 6 -17.98 12.12 9.93
N LYS A 7 -17.32 12.33 11.08
CA LYS A 7 -15.87 12.40 11.15
C LYS A 7 -15.20 11.09 10.69
N ILE A 8 -15.74 9.94 11.09
CA ILE A 8 -15.26 8.62 10.64
C ILE A 8 -15.37 8.51 9.12
N ILE A 9 -16.53 8.84 8.55
CA ILE A 9 -16.75 8.76 7.10
C ILE A 9 -15.78 9.68 6.35
N LEU A 10 -15.62 10.93 6.79
CA LEU A 10 -14.74 11.89 6.15
C LEU A 10 -13.27 11.42 6.16
N ILE A 11 -12.79 10.92 7.30
CA ILE A 11 -11.41 10.42 7.41
C ILE A 11 -11.23 9.14 6.59
N TYR A 12 -12.24 8.28 6.52
CA TYR A 12 -12.22 7.07 5.70
C TYR A 12 -12.13 7.41 4.20
N VAL A 13 -13.00 8.30 3.72
CA VAL A 13 -12.98 8.77 2.32
C VAL A 13 -11.66 9.46 2.00
N LEU A 14 -11.16 10.31 2.90
CA LEU A 14 -9.86 10.96 2.75
C LEU A 14 -8.72 9.92 2.60
N ALA A 15 -8.71 8.88 3.42
CA ALA A 15 -7.71 7.81 3.32
C ALA A 15 -7.80 7.05 1.98
N CYS A 16 -9.01 6.76 1.49
CA CYS A 16 -9.22 6.14 0.18
C CYS A 16 -8.70 7.02 -0.96
N ILE A 17 -9.01 8.33 -0.94
CA ILE A 17 -8.58 9.28 -1.97
C ILE A 17 -7.05 9.41 -1.95
N ILE A 18 -6.46 9.59 -0.77
CA ILE A 18 -5.00 9.73 -0.66
C ILE A 18 -4.30 8.47 -1.20
N TRP A 19 -4.61 7.28 -0.69
CA TRP A 19 -3.95 6.07 -1.16
C TRP A 19 -4.25 5.73 -2.62
N GLY A 20 -5.49 6.00 -3.10
CA GLY A 20 -5.83 5.83 -4.51
C GLY A 20 -5.02 6.74 -5.44
N SER A 21 -4.74 7.98 -5.01
CA SER A 21 -3.98 8.95 -5.81
C SER A 21 -2.46 8.82 -5.69
N THR A 22 -1.95 8.03 -4.71
CA THR A 22 -0.49 7.85 -4.58
C THR A 22 0.14 7.18 -5.80
N TRP A 23 -0.55 6.26 -6.47
CA TRP A 23 -0.10 5.60 -7.68
C TRP A 23 0.15 6.61 -8.82
N MET A 24 -0.84 7.47 -9.09
CA MET A 24 -0.67 8.57 -10.04
C MET A 24 0.48 9.51 -9.64
N ALA A 25 0.61 9.83 -8.36
CA ALA A 25 1.68 10.71 -7.89
C ALA A 25 3.07 10.08 -8.04
N ILE A 26 3.21 8.76 -7.85
CA ILE A 26 4.45 8.03 -8.15
C ILE A 26 4.77 8.16 -9.62
N ARG A 27 3.81 7.85 -10.51
CA ARG A 27 4.00 7.93 -11.96
C ARG A 27 4.45 9.32 -12.42
N LEU A 28 3.80 10.37 -11.92
CA LEU A 28 4.19 11.76 -12.21
C LEU A 28 5.61 12.10 -11.74
N GLY A 29 6.02 11.58 -10.58
CA GLY A 29 7.37 11.77 -10.07
C GLY A 29 8.43 11.07 -10.92
N LEU A 30 8.11 9.91 -11.50
CA LEU A 30 9.00 9.14 -12.36
C LEU A 30 9.25 9.80 -13.74
N ASP A 31 8.47 10.82 -14.13
CA ASP A 31 8.78 11.63 -15.30
C ASP A 31 10.07 12.47 -15.12
N SER A 32 10.45 12.76 -13.88
CA SER A 32 11.55 13.69 -13.57
C SER A 32 12.61 13.11 -12.63
N LEU A 33 12.28 12.06 -11.89
CA LEU A 33 13.16 11.38 -10.94
C LEU A 33 13.32 9.91 -11.28
N THR A 34 14.49 9.38 -10.99
CA THR A 34 14.72 7.93 -11.07
C THR A 34 14.00 7.21 -9.90
N PRO A 35 13.63 5.93 -10.05
CA PRO A 35 12.81 5.20 -9.07
C PRO A 35 13.34 5.24 -7.65
N PHE A 36 14.61 4.85 -7.45
CA PHE A 36 15.16 4.73 -6.11
C PHE A 36 15.45 6.09 -5.46
N ILE A 37 15.85 7.09 -6.24
CA ILE A 37 15.95 8.48 -5.74
C ILE A 37 14.58 9.01 -5.35
N SER A 38 13.55 8.79 -6.17
CA SER A 38 12.19 9.27 -5.88
C SER A 38 11.64 8.67 -4.58
N VAL A 39 11.71 7.34 -4.41
CA VAL A 39 11.25 6.68 -3.19
C VAL A 39 12.12 7.00 -1.98
N GLY A 40 13.43 7.17 -2.19
CA GLY A 40 14.37 7.58 -1.15
C GLY A 40 14.04 8.96 -0.59
N LEU A 41 13.81 9.95 -1.45
CA LEU A 41 13.36 11.29 -1.07
C LEU A 41 12.01 11.24 -0.35
N ARG A 42 11.02 10.50 -0.89
CA ARG A 42 9.71 10.32 -0.26
C ARG A 42 9.84 9.89 1.19
N PHE A 43 10.56 8.81 1.46
CA PHE A 43 10.65 8.26 2.81
C PHE A 43 11.55 9.08 3.73
N SER A 44 12.58 9.74 3.22
CA SER A 44 13.40 10.67 3.99
C SER A 44 12.58 11.87 4.48
N PHE A 45 11.80 12.49 3.61
CA PHE A 45 10.89 13.59 4.01
C PHE A 45 9.75 13.11 4.91
N ALA A 46 9.19 11.92 4.65
CA ALA A 46 8.17 11.35 5.53
C ALA A 46 8.70 11.11 6.94
N ALA A 47 9.91 10.55 7.07
CA ALA A 47 10.57 10.36 8.36
C ALA A 47 10.83 11.71 9.06
N LEU A 48 11.28 12.74 8.33
CA LEU A 48 11.46 14.07 8.87
C LEU A 48 10.14 14.65 9.41
N PHE A 49 9.04 14.56 8.67
CA PHE A 49 7.73 15.06 9.11
C PHE A 49 7.22 14.33 10.33
N ILE A 50 7.37 12.99 10.37
CA ILE A 50 7.00 12.18 11.54
C ILE A 50 7.88 12.55 12.73
N PHE A 51 9.19 12.75 12.54
CA PHE A 51 10.11 13.15 13.60
C PHE A 51 9.70 14.49 14.24
N ILE A 52 9.42 15.50 13.40
CA ILE A 52 8.95 16.82 13.87
C ILE A 52 7.67 16.64 14.69
N PHE A 53 6.70 15.87 14.19
CA PHE A 53 5.46 15.61 14.90
C PHE A 53 5.68 14.91 16.25
N MET A 54 6.56 13.89 16.28
CA MET A 54 6.91 13.17 17.50
C MET A 54 7.57 14.09 18.53
N LYS A 55 8.46 14.98 18.10
CA LYS A 55 9.11 15.99 18.97
C LYS A 55 8.08 16.93 19.60
N ILE A 56 7.16 17.48 18.78
CA ILE A 56 6.10 18.38 19.26
C ILE A 56 5.19 17.68 20.28
N LYS A 57 4.95 16.37 20.11
CA LYS A 57 4.09 15.58 21.00
C LYS A 57 4.82 14.95 22.19
N GLY A 58 6.13 15.14 22.32
CA GLY A 58 6.93 14.54 23.39
C GLY A 58 6.92 13.00 23.37
N MET A 59 6.78 12.38 22.19
CA MET A 59 6.63 10.93 22.06
C MET A 59 7.98 10.23 22.26
N LYS A 60 8.00 9.23 23.11
CA LYS A 60 9.18 8.38 23.35
C LYS A 60 9.19 7.20 22.38
N VAL A 61 10.38 6.79 22.01
CA VAL A 61 10.62 5.64 21.13
C VAL A 61 10.96 4.41 21.96
N GLN A 62 10.40 3.27 21.57
CA GLN A 62 10.80 1.98 22.12
C GLN A 62 12.11 1.54 21.48
N THR A 63 13.10 1.20 22.30
CA THR A 63 14.46 0.84 21.87
C THR A 63 14.91 -0.53 22.40
N ASP A 64 13.97 -1.34 22.88
CA ASP A 64 14.26 -2.71 23.28
C ASP A 64 14.65 -3.56 22.05
N ARG A 65 15.37 -4.65 22.29
CA ARG A 65 15.94 -5.52 21.23
C ARG A 65 14.88 -6.02 20.23
N LEU A 66 13.68 -6.33 20.72
CA LEU A 66 12.60 -6.79 19.84
C LEU A 66 12.07 -5.65 18.97
N SER A 67 11.88 -4.46 19.54
CA SER A 67 11.45 -3.26 18.79
C SER A 67 12.43 -2.93 17.68
N ILE A 68 13.73 -2.91 17.96
CA ILE A 68 14.76 -2.65 16.94
C ILE A 68 14.70 -3.70 15.83
N LYS A 69 14.60 -4.99 16.19
CA LYS A 69 14.46 -6.07 15.19
C LYS A 69 13.24 -5.87 14.30
N LEU A 70 12.09 -5.50 14.89
CA LEU A 70 10.86 -5.26 14.15
C LEU A 70 10.96 -4.01 13.26
N TYR A 71 11.62 -2.95 13.71
CA TYR A 71 11.87 -1.77 12.88
C TYR A 71 12.75 -2.10 11.67
N LEU A 72 13.81 -2.90 11.85
CA LEU A 72 14.64 -3.35 10.73
C LEU A 72 13.86 -4.23 9.76
N GLN A 73 13.09 -5.19 10.26
CA GLN A 73 12.24 -6.02 9.41
C GLN A 73 11.23 -5.18 8.62
N MET A 74 10.58 -4.18 9.25
CA MET A 74 9.71 -3.26 8.55
C MET A 74 10.46 -2.40 7.53
N ALA A 75 11.64 -1.88 7.88
CA ALA A 75 12.43 -1.07 6.96
C ALA A 75 12.65 -1.82 5.64
N PHE A 76 13.13 -3.06 5.70
CA PHE A 76 13.45 -3.83 4.50
C PHE A 76 12.22 -4.45 3.84
N PHE A 77 11.33 -5.08 4.60
CA PHE A 77 10.22 -5.88 4.04
C PHE A 77 8.89 -5.14 3.93
N SER A 78 8.74 -3.93 4.51
CA SER A 78 7.60 -3.05 4.23
C SER A 78 7.93 -1.89 3.30
N PHE A 79 9.17 -1.38 3.33
CA PHE A 79 9.49 -0.14 2.65
C PHE A 79 10.58 -0.31 1.59
N VAL A 80 11.81 -0.77 1.91
CA VAL A 80 12.92 -0.84 0.94
C VAL A 80 12.54 -1.73 -0.24
N ILE A 81 12.37 -3.02 -0.01
CA ILE A 81 12.16 -3.99 -1.09
C ILE A 81 10.80 -3.76 -1.79
N PRO A 82 9.64 -3.69 -1.07
CA PRO A 82 8.37 -3.55 -1.75
C PRO A 82 8.21 -2.26 -2.53
N TYR A 83 8.60 -1.13 -1.96
CA TYR A 83 8.49 0.14 -2.69
C TYR A 83 9.54 0.29 -3.79
N GLY A 84 10.75 -0.26 -3.61
CA GLY A 84 11.71 -0.36 -4.69
C GLY A 84 11.14 -1.11 -5.90
N LEU A 85 10.48 -2.26 -5.66
CA LEU A 85 9.81 -3.04 -6.70
C LEU A 85 8.62 -2.30 -7.34
N VAL A 86 7.80 -1.59 -6.54
CA VAL A 86 6.68 -0.80 -7.07
C VAL A 86 7.17 0.34 -7.94
N TYR A 87 8.11 1.16 -7.44
CA TYR A 87 8.62 2.31 -8.20
C TYR A 87 9.35 1.87 -9.47
N TRP A 88 10.10 0.77 -9.40
CA TRP A 88 10.73 0.20 -10.59
C TRP A 88 9.66 -0.32 -11.57
N GLY A 89 8.64 -1.02 -11.08
CA GLY A 89 7.56 -1.56 -11.92
C GLY A 89 6.71 -0.49 -12.59
N GLU A 90 6.40 0.61 -11.90
CA GLU A 90 5.60 1.71 -12.43
C GLU A 90 6.27 2.51 -13.55
N GLN A 91 7.56 2.30 -13.82
CA GLN A 91 8.17 2.83 -15.04
C GLN A 91 7.58 2.20 -16.30
N TYR A 92 7.14 0.95 -16.20
CA TYR A 92 6.74 0.10 -17.32
C TYR A 92 5.25 -0.24 -17.31
N VAL A 93 4.62 -0.22 -16.13
CA VAL A 93 3.20 -0.61 -15.93
C VAL A 93 2.37 0.65 -15.64
N PRO A 94 1.20 0.82 -16.30
CA PRO A 94 0.27 1.89 -15.95
C PRO A 94 -0.06 1.91 -14.45
N SER A 95 -0.14 3.10 -13.88
CA SER A 95 -0.33 3.28 -12.44
C SER A 95 -1.64 2.67 -11.92
N GLY A 96 -2.70 2.78 -12.72
CA GLY A 96 -3.98 2.14 -12.42
C GLY A 96 -3.88 0.62 -12.37
N LEU A 97 -3.20 0.02 -13.38
CA LEU A 97 -2.99 -1.43 -13.44
C LEU A 97 -2.09 -1.92 -12.30
N ALA A 98 -1.01 -1.21 -12.00
CA ALA A 98 -0.12 -1.52 -10.88
C ALA A 98 -0.88 -1.54 -9.54
N SER A 99 -1.82 -0.60 -9.33
CA SER A 99 -2.67 -0.58 -8.14
C SER A 99 -3.57 -1.82 -8.01
N VAL A 100 -4.13 -2.31 -9.13
CA VAL A 100 -4.96 -3.53 -9.19
C VAL A 100 -4.10 -4.77 -8.91
N LEU A 101 -2.92 -4.87 -9.51
CA LEU A 101 -1.98 -5.95 -9.25
C LEU A 101 -1.58 -6.01 -7.77
N PHE A 102 -1.35 -4.85 -7.15
CA PHE A 102 -1.03 -4.78 -5.73
C PHE A 102 -2.24 -5.11 -4.83
N ALA A 103 -3.48 -4.92 -5.31
CA ALA A 103 -4.70 -5.20 -4.56
C ALA A 103 -4.89 -6.69 -4.19
N ILE A 104 -4.08 -7.61 -4.73
CA ILE A 104 -4.06 -9.01 -4.28
C ILE A 104 -3.37 -9.22 -2.92
N ASN A 105 -2.71 -8.20 -2.38
CA ASN A 105 -2.04 -8.26 -1.08
C ASN A 105 -2.87 -8.92 0.04
N PRO A 106 -4.19 -8.64 0.22
CA PRO A 106 -5.02 -9.32 1.22
C PRO A 106 -5.11 -10.84 1.05
N PHE A 107 -4.93 -11.36 -0.16
CA PHE A 107 -4.88 -12.81 -0.38
C PHE A 107 -3.61 -13.40 0.21
N PHE A 108 -2.46 -12.77 -0.01
CA PHE A 108 -1.21 -13.16 0.63
C PHE A 108 -1.26 -13.01 2.14
N VAL A 109 -1.85 -11.93 2.66
CA VAL A 109 -2.10 -11.77 4.10
C VAL A 109 -2.94 -12.94 4.64
N THR A 110 -3.98 -13.37 3.91
CA THR A 110 -4.82 -14.51 4.33
C THR A 110 -4.02 -15.81 4.38
N ILE A 111 -3.21 -16.08 3.36
CA ILE A 111 -2.35 -17.27 3.28
C ILE A 111 -1.35 -17.28 4.44
N PHE A 112 -0.60 -16.19 4.61
CA PHE A 112 0.39 -16.11 5.70
C PHE A 112 -0.25 -16.13 7.09
N SER A 113 -1.43 -15.52 7.27
CA SER A 113 -2.16 -15.56 8.52
C SER A 113 -2.58 -16.98 8.89
N PHE A 114 -2.99 -17.80 7.93
CA PHE A 114 -3.33 -19.20 8.16
C PHE A 114 -2.15 -20.02 8.70
N TYR A 115 -0.95 -19.80 8.15
CA TYR A 115 0.26 -20.51 8.60
C TYR A 115 0.88 -19.95 9.88
N MET A 116 0.75 -18.64 10.13
CA MET A 116 1.49 -17.97 11.20
C MET A 116 0.66 -17.66 12.44
N LEU A 117 -0.68 -17.59 12.32
CA LEU A 117 -1.62 -17.23 13.38
C LEU A 117 -2.55 -18.41 13.65
N SER A 118 -2.49 -18.95 14.86
CA SER A 118 -3.20 -20.20 15.25
C SER A 118 -4.73 -20.10 15.27
N GLN A 119 -5.31 -18.91 15.14
CA GLN A 119 -6.78 -18.71 15.23
C GLN A 119 -7.43 -18.25 13.90
N GLU A 120 -6.66 -18.04 12.83
CA GLU A 120 -7.22 -17.60 11.55
C GLU A 120 -7.73 -18.80 10.76
N LYS A 121 -9.04 -18.76 10.41
CA LYS A 121 -9.68 -19.79 9.58
C LYS A 121 -9.80 -19.29 8.15
N ILE A 122 -9.49 -20.14 7.20
CA ILE A 122 -9.78 -19.89 5.78
C ILE A 122 -11.22 -20.35 5.53
N THR A 123 -12.10 -19.39 5.20
CA THR A 123 -13.49 -19.69 4.84
C THR A 123 -13.59 -20.04 3.35
N PRO A 124 -14.63 -20.79 2.91
CA PRO A 124 -14.84 -21.06 1.48
C PRO A 124 -14.88 -19.79 0.62
N TYR A 125 -15.47 -18.72 1.12
CA TYR A 125 -15.49 -17.42 0.43
C TYR A 125 -14.09 -16.84 0.20
N LYS A 126 -13.17 -16.98 1.17
CA LYS A 126 -11.76 -16.58 0.99
C LYS A 126 -11.10 -17.39 -0.10
N VAL A 127 -11.32 -18.73 -0.13
CA VAL A 127 -10.76 -19.62 -1.16
C VAL A 127 -11.28 -19.26 -2.55
N ILE A 128 -12.60 -19.17 -2.72
CA ILE A 128 -13.22 -18.79 -4.01
C ILE A 128 -12.72 -17.42 -4.45
N GLY A 129 -12.73 -16.43 -3.55
CA GLY A 129 -12.25 -15.09 -3.85
C GLY A 129 -10.79 -15.04 -4.27
N MET A 130 -9.92 -15.82 -3.62
CA MET A 130 -8.51 -15.96 -4.03
C MET A 130 -8.38 -16.58 -5.42
N ILE A 131 -9.11 -17.67 -5.71
CA ILE A 131 -9.08 -18.32 -7.03
C ILE A 131 -9.51 -17.31 -8.12
N VAL A 132 -10.65 -16.63 -7.93
CA VAL A 132 -11.14 -15.63 -8.90
C VAL A 132 -10.14 -14.48 -9.08
N GLY A 133 -9.55 -13.98 -7.98
CA GLY A 133 -8.55 -12.92 -8.05
C GLY A 133 -7.27 -13.34 -8.76
N PHE A 134 -6.76 -14.55 -8.49
CA PHE A 134 -5.58 -15.07 -9.21
C PHE A 134 -5.87 -15.34 -10.68
N ILE A 135 -7.07 -15.81 -11.06
CA ILE A 135 -7.48 -15.88 -12.47
C ILE A 135 -7.44 -14.49 -13.10
N GLY A 136 -7.90 -13.46 -12.41
CA GLY A 136 -7.81 -12.07 -12.87
C GLY A 136 -6.37 -11.63 -13.16
N ILE A 137 -5.42 -11.98 -12.29
CA ILE A 137 -3.99 -11.74 -12.52
C ILE A 137 -3.51 -12.46 -13.79
N VAL A 138 -3.86 -13.73 -13.96
CA VAL A 138 -3.50 -14.50 -15.18
C VAL A 138 -4.06 -13.83 -16.41
N VAL A 139 -5.30 -13.34 -16.38
CA VAL A 139 -5.93 -12.62 -17.51
C VAL A 139 -5.16 -11.34 -17.84
N ILE A 140 -4.74 -10.55 -16.84
CA ILE A 140 -3.90 -9.36 -17.04
C ILE A 140 -2.56 -9.74 -17.71
N PHE A 141 -1.89 -10.78 -17.20
CA PHE A 141 -0.60 -11.23 -17.75
C PHE A 141 -0.72 -11.83 -19.14
N SER A 142 -1.89 -12.40 -19.51
CA SER A 142 -2.14 -12.96 -20.84
C SER A 142 -2.62 -11.94 -21.88
N GLY A 143 -2.84 -10.69 -21.47
CA GLY A 143 -3.13 -9.59 -22.40
C GLY A 143 -2.03 -9.43 -23.44
N ASP A 144 -2.32 -8.76 -24.53
CA ASP A 144 -1.58 -8.69 -25.80
C ASP A 144 -0.05 -8.90 -25.71
N ILE A 145 0.37 -10.18 -25.62
CA ILE A 145 1.78 -10.60 -25.49
C ILE A 145 2.59 -10.19 -26.74
N THR A 146 1.91 -9.96 -27.87
CA THR A 146 2.56 -9.65 -29.16
C THR A 146 3.16 -8.23 -29.17
N ASN A 147 2.61 -7.29 -28.42
CA ASN A 147 3.08 -5.90 -28.32
C ASN A 147 3.72 -5.56 -26.97
N THR A 148 3.82 -6.53 -26.07
CA THR A 148 4.28 -6.30 -24.70
C THR A 148 5.79 -6.46 -24.61
N THR A 149 6.48 -5.42 -24.11
CA THR A 149 7.93 -5.53 -23.87
C THR A 149 8.19 -6.44 -22.66
N ALA A 150 9.35 -7.13 -22.65
CA ALA A 150 9.76 -7.94 -21.51
C ALA A 150 9.74 -7.13 -20.19
N PHE A 151 10.10 -5.85 -20.24
CA PHE A 151 10.09 -4.95 -19.08
C PHE A 151 8.69 -4.73 -18.50
N PHE A 152 7.63 -4.71 -19.32
CA PHE A 152 6.26 -4.62 -18.83
C PHE A 152 5.88 -5.84 -17.98
N ILE A 153 6.19 -7.05 -18.45
CA ILE A 153 5.93 -8.29 -17.72
C ILE A 153 6.72 -8.30 -16.38
N TRP A 154 8.00 -7.97 -16.43
CA TRP A 154 8.81 -7.90 -15.22
C TRP A 154 8.33 -6.81 -14.26
N GLY A 155 7.81 -5.68 -14.76
CA GLY A 155 7.18 -4.65 -13.96
C GLY A 155 5.95 -5.17 -13.23
N MET A 156 5.06 -5.92 -13.92
CA MET A 156 3.91 -6.57 -13.29
C MET A 156 4.35 -7.59 -12.22
N VAL A 157 5.34 -8.44 -12.53
CA VAL A 157 5.91 -9.40 -11.57
C VAL A 157 6.46 -8.69 -10.34
N ALA A 158 7.17 -7.57 -10.52
CA ALA A 158 7.71 -6.78 -9.42
C ALA A 158 6.61 -6.26 -8.49
N VAL A 159 5.50 -5.74 -9.04
CA VAL A 159 4.36 -5.25 -8.25
C VAL A 159 3.69 -6.40 -7.48
N VAL A 160 3.47 -7.56 -8.11
CA VAL A 160 2.91 -8.75 -7.46
C VAL A 160 3.82 -9.26 -6.34
N LEU A 161 5.14 -9.30 -6.58
CA LEU A 161 6.12 -9.71 -5.58
C LEU A 161 6.16 -8.73 -4.41
N SER A 162 6.03 -7.43 -4.67
CA SER A 162 5.87 -6.39 -3.64
C SER A 162 4.66 -6.68 -2.76
N ALA A 163 3.50 -7.00 -3.36
CA ALA A 163 2.28 -7.31 -2.63
C ALA A 163 2.44 -8.56 -1.75
N LEU A 164 3.16 -9.59 -2.22
CA LEU A 164 3.47 -10.80 -1.47
C LEU A 164 4.33 -10.50 -0.24
N ILE A 165 5.44 -9.77 -0.43
CA ILE A 165 6.37 -9.41 0.66
C ILE A 165 5.67 -8.54 1.70
N GLN A 166 4.88 -7.56 1.26
CA GLN A 166 4.06 -6.72 2.13
C GLN A 166 3.04 -7.56 2.93
N GLY A 167 2.42 -8.56 2.30
CA GLY A 167 1.48 -9.46 2.98
C GLY A 167 2.15 -10.24 4.11
N TRP A 168 3.36 -10.74 3.88
CA TRP A 168 4.13 -11.45 4.90
C TRP A 168 4.46 -10.56 6.10
N ILE A 169 5.07 -9.39 5.87
CA ILE A 169 5.47 -8.51 6.98
C ILE A 169 4.27 -7.97 7.76
N GLN A 170 3.13 -7.74 7.12
CA GLN A 170 1.90 -7.33 7.81
C GLN A 170 1.47 -8.39 8.84
N VAL A 171 1.59 -9.67 8.52
CA VAL A 171 1.28 -10.78 9.45
C VAL A 171 2.32 -10.88 10.56
N VAL A 172 3.60 -10.72 10.25
CA VAL A 172 4.67 -10.63 11.27
C VAL A 172 4.39 -9.51 12.25
N MET A 173 4.01 -8.33 11.77
CA MET A 173 3.70 -7.18 12.62
C MET A 173 2.41 -7.39 13.41
N LYS A 174 1.40 -8.05 12.85
CA LYS A 174 0.20 -8.46 13.58
C LYS A 174 0.54 -9.41 14.73
N LYS A 175 1.48 -10.32 14.54
CA LYS A 175 1.88 -11.31 15.54
C LYS A 175 2.76 -10.73 16.65
N HIS A 176 3.71 -9.87 16.29
CA HIS A 176 4.79 -9.44 17.19
C HIS A 176 4.84 -7.94 17.47
N GLY A 177 4.20 -7.11 16.64
CA GLY A 177 4.32 -5.64 16.70
C GLY A 177 3.22 -4.90 17.45
N GLN A 178 2.27 -5.61 18.09
CA GLN A 178 1.09 -5.00 18.72
C GLN A 178 1.41 -3.98 19.82
N TYR A 179 2.51 -4.17 20.52
CA TYR A 179 2.96 -3.28 21.61
C TYR A 179 3.67 -2.01 21.13
N LEU A 180 4.05 -1.95 19.86
CA LEU A 180 4.77 -0.82 19.30
C LEU A 180 3.85 0.40 19.12
N ASN A 181 4.39 1.58 19.34
CA ASN A 181 3.69 2.82 19.02
C ASN A 181 3.61 3.01 17.50
N SER A 182 2.43 3.34 17.00
CA SER A 182 2.16 3.46 15.56
C SER A 182 3.04 4.50 14.85
N PHE A 183 3.45 5.56 15.52
CA PHE A 183 4.34 6.57 14.93
C PHE A 183 5.78 6.07 14.87
N THR A 184 6.28 5.43 15.94
CA THR A 184 7.63 4.86 15.95
C THR A 184 7.78 3.72 14.97
N MET A 185 6.71 2.94 14.76
CA MET A 185 6.63 1.90 13.73
C MET A 185 6.83 2.44 12.31
N ASN A 186 6.59 3.72 12.06
CA ASN A 186 6.77 4.32 10.75
C ASN A 186 8.06 5.15 10.66
N PHE A 187 8.44 5.84 11.74
CA PHE A 187 9.59 6.74 11.75
C PHE A 187 10.90 6.03 11.38
N TYR A 188 11.33 5.06 12.20
CA TYR A 188 12.60 4.37 11.96
C TYR A 188 12.63 3.57 10.65
N PRO A 189 11.60 2.76 10.34
CA PRO A 189 11.59 2.05 9.07
C PRO A 189 11.64 2.97 7.84
N MET A 190 10.90 4.09 7.86
CA MET A 190 10.95 5.04 6.75
C MET A 190 12.29 5.78 6.68
N LEU A 191 12.90 6.13 7.82
CA LEU A 191 14.23 6.74 7.84
C LEU A 191 15.29 5.80 7.23
N ILE A 192 15.30 4.55 7.66
CA ILE A 192 16.22 3.53 7.12
C ILE A 192 15.94 3.31 5.63
N ALA A 193 14.68 3.20 5.24
CA ALA A 193 14.30 3.01 3.84
C ALA A 193 14.69 4.21 2.98
N GLY A 194 14.46 5.43 3.45
CA GLY A 194 14.85 6.65 2.75
C GLY A 194 16.36 6.69 2.48
N ILE A 195 17.16 6.48 3.52
CA ILE A 195 18.62 6.46 3.39
C ILE A 195 19.08 5.30 2.49
N SER A 196 18.58 4.09 2.71
CA SER A 196 18.96 2.91 1.90
C SER A 196 18.65 3.10 0.43
N MET A 197 17.44 3.63 0.11
CA MET A 197 17.04 3.86 -1.27
C MET A 197 17.84 4.98 -1.94
N LEU A 198 18.16 6.04 -1.22
CA LEU A 198 19.07 7.08 -1.76
C LEU A 198 20.44 6.50 -2.06
N ILE A 199 21.01 5.67 -1.16
CA ILE A 199 22.31 5.01 -1.40
C ILE A 199 22.23 4.12 -2.64
N VAL A 200 21.19 3.28 -2.74
CA VAL A 200 21.00 2.41 -3.92
C VAL A 200 20.85 3.26 -5.19
N GLY A 201 20.03 4.30 -5.18
CA GLY A 201 19.83 5.18 -6.32
C GLY A 201 21.13 5.86 -6.75
N PHE A 202 21.89 6.42 -5.81
CA PHE A 202 23.20 7.04 -6.12
C PHE A 202 24.23 6.05 -6.69
N LEU A 203 24.15 4.76 -6.35
CA LEU A 203 25.09 3.75 -6.83
C LEU A 203 24.66 3.07 -8.12
N THR A 204 23.36 3.03 -8.45
CA THR A 204 22.82 2.18 -9.52
C THR A 204 22.07 2.93 -10.61
N GLU A 205 21.65 4.17 -10.36
CA GLU A 205 20.84 4.94 -11.31
C GLU A 205 21.67 6.04 -11.98
N ASP A 206 21.30 6.37 -13.22
CA ASP A 206 21.91 7.50 -13.92
C ASP A 206 21.31 8.82 -13.44
N LEU A 207 22.08 9.56 -12.66
CA LEU A 207 21.67 10.82 -12.06
C LEU A 207 21.52 11.95 -13.06
N SER A 208 22.04 11.80 -14.29
CA SER A 208 21.91 12.83 -15.34
C SER A 208 20.46 13.07 -15.79
N TYR A 209 19.61 12.07 -15.60
CA TYR A 209 18.16 12.17 -15.89
C TYR A 209 17.36 12.91 -14.83
N ILE A 210 17.92 13.14 -13.64
CA ILE A 210 17.19 13.77 -12.53
C ILE A 210 16.95 15.24 -12.80
N LYS A 211 15.67 15.64 -12.72
CA LYS A 211 15.23 17.04 -12.81
C LYS A 211 14.39 17.38 -11.59
N PHE A 212 14.83 18.33 -10.81
CA PHE A 212 14.05 18.85 -9.67
C PHE A 212 13.05 19.92 -10.15
N ASP A 213 12.18 19.53 -11.07
CA ASP A 213 11.09 20.37 -11.56
C ASP A 213 9.86 20.33 -10.62
N SER A 214 8.80 21.02 -10.99
CA SER A 214 7.57 21.08 -10.20
C SER A 214 6.91 19.71 -10.02
N LYS A 215 7.00 18.82 -11.02
CA LYS A 215 6.45 17.46 -10.94
C LYS A 215 7.18 16.64 -9.88
N ALA A 216 8.51 16.66 -9.90
CA ALA A 216 9.34 15.98 -8.90
C ALA A 216 9.05 16.48 -7.49
N ILE A 217 9.07 17.80 -7.28
CA ILE A 217 8.89 18.42 -5.96
C ILE A 217 7.49 18.15 -5.42
N ILE A 218 6.45 18.40 -6.21
CA ILE A 218 5.06 18.19 -5.79
C ILE A 218 4.79 16.70 -5.50
N SER A 219 5.25 15.80 -6.37
CA SER A 219 5.10 14.37 -6.19
C SER A 219 5.74 13.92 -4.86
N VAL A 220 7.02 14.23 -4.65
CA VAL A 220 7.76 13.83 -3.44
C VAL A 220 7.12 14.40 -2.18
N LEU A 221 6.80 15.70 -2.15
CA LEU A 221 6.18 16.33 -0.98
C LEU A 221 4.76 15.78 -0.73
N TYR A 222 3.96 15.58 -1.77
CA TYR A 222 2.65 14.96 -1.65
C TYR A 222 2.74 13.54 -1.08
N LEU A 223 3.60 12.71 -1.64
CA LEU A 223 3.79 11.33 -1.22
C LEU A 223 4.38 11.24 0.21
N ALA A 224 5.29 12.11 0.58
CA ALA A 224 5.85 12.17 1.92
C ALA A 224 4.82 12.62 2.97
N SER A 225 4.11 13.72 2.70
CA SER A 225 3.16 14.31 3.65
C SER A 225 1.83 13.53 3.67
N PHE A 226 1.11 13.50 2.55
CA PHE A 226 -0.21 12.87 2.46
C PHE A 226 -0.11 11.36 2.32
N GLY A 227 0.66 10.87 1.35
CA GLY A 227 0.80 9.45 1.03
C GLY A 227 1.55 8.62 2.09
N SER A 228 2.19 9.27 3.06
CA SER A 228 2.88 8.60 4.16
C SER A 228 2.40 9.09 5.51
N MET A 229 2.73 10.32 5.95
CA MET A 229 2.40 10.78 7.30
C MET A 229 0.89 10.85 7.56
N VAL A 230 0.12 11.57 6.72
CA VAL A 230 -1.32 11.81 6.95
C VAL A 230 -2.11 10.52 6.87
N VAL A 231 -1.94 9.75 5.79
CA VAL A 231 -2.76 8.56 5.56
C VAL A 231 -2.52 7.46 6.60
N PHE A 232 -1.28 7.25 7.06
CA PHE A 232 -1.04 6.31 8.15
C PHE A 232 -1.64 6.79 9.47
N THR A 233 -1.64 8.10 9.73
CA THR A 233 -2.33 8.67 10.91
C THR A 233 -3.84 8.43 10.82
N CYS A 234 -4.44 8.66 9.64
CA CYS A 234 -5.85 8.36 9.39
C CYS A 234 -6.16 6.86 9.58
N TRP A 235 -5.32 5.99 9.03
CA TRP A 235 -5.45 4.54 9.15
C TRP A 235 -5.46 4.08 10.61
N TYR A 236 -4.49 4.49 11.42
CA TYR A 236 -4.41 4.11 12.83
C TYR A 236 -5.54 4.72 13.67
N TRP A 237 -6.00 5.93 13.30
CA TRP A 237 -7.15 6.55 13.94
C TRP A 237 -8.43 5.76 13.63
N LEU A 238 -8.63 5.33 12.40
CA LEU A 238 -9.76 4.51 11.98
C LEU A 238 -9.71 3.10 12.59
N LEU A 239 -8.53 2.48 12.65
CA LEU A 239 -8.33 1.12 13.18
C LEU A 239 -8.86 0.97 14.63
N LYS A 240 -8.79 2.06 15.39
CA LYS A 240 -9.33 2.11 16.76
C LYS A 240 -10.85 2.30 16.83
N ARG A 241 -11.51 2.64 15.74
CA ARG A 241 -12.92 3.11 15.73
C ARG A 241 -13.86 2.31 14.85
N VAL A 242 -13.35 1.70 13.82
CA VAL A 242 -14.16 0.89 12.90
C VAL A 242 -13.70 -0.57 12.93
N SER A 243 -14.56 -1.47 12.45
CA SER A 243 -14.18 -2.86 12.32
C SER A 243 -13.09 -3.02 11.26
N VAL A 244 -12.23 -4.02 11.46
CA VAL A 244 -11.16 -4.36 10.49
C VAL A 244 -11.76 -4.66 9.10
N ILE A 245 -12.99 -5.19 9.06
CA ILE A 245 -13.71 -5.46 7.81
C ILE A 245 -14.00 -4.16 7.05
N ILE A 246 -14.55 -3.13 7.72
CA ILE A 246 -14.79 -1.82 7.09
C ILE A 246 -13.46 -1.22 6.63
N LEU A 247 -12.42 -1.33 7.45
CA LEU A 247 -11.10 -0.82 7.11
C LEU A 247 -10.49 -1.53 5.89
N SER A 248 -10.71 -2.85 5.76
CA SER A 248 -10.21 -3.62 4.60
C SER A 248 -10.88 -3.23 3.28
N LEU A 249 -12.06 -2.60 3.31
CA LEU A 249 -12.71 -2.11 2.08
C LEU A 249 -11.93 -0.97 1.41
N ILE A 250 -11.00 -0.32 2.10
CA ILE A 250 -10.09 0.67 1.48
C ILE A 250 -9.31 0.02 0.34
N THR A 251 -8.88 -1.24 0.50
CA THR A 251 -8.13 -1.97 -0.53
C THR A 251 -8.91 -2.25 -1.82
N PHE A 252 -10.25 -2.10 -1.80
CA PHE A 252 -11.08 -2.15 -3.01
C PHE A 252 -11.24 -0.78 -3.66
N ILE A 253 -11.39 0.24 -2.82
CA ILE A 253 -11.70 1.59 -3.30
C ILE A 253 -10.45 2.22 -3.94
N THR A 254 -9.28 1.97 -3.36
CA THR A 254 -8.02 2.58 -3.82
C THR A 254 -7.66 2.22 -5.26
N PRO A 255 -7.75 0.95 -5.75
CA PRO A 255 -7.47 0.64 -7.14
C PRO A 255 -8.49 1.26 -8.12
N VAL A 256 -9.76 1.36 -7.71
CA VAL A 256 -10.78 2.03 -8.54
C VAL A 256 -10.44 3.50 -8.73
N ILE A 257 -10.05 4.18 -7.64
CA ILE A 257 -9.61 5.58 -7.71
C ILE A 257 -8.34 5.69 -8.57
N ALA A 258 -7.37 4.80 -8.39
CA ALA A 258 -6.12 4.81 -9.16
C ALA A 258 -6.37 4.62 -10.67
N LEU A 259 -7.23 3.66 -11.05
CA LEU A 259 -7.64 3.45 -12.44
C LEU A 259 -8.30 4.70 -13.04
N ILE A 260 -9.26 5.29 -12.32
CA ILE A 260 -9.95 6.50 -12.77
C ILE A 260 -8.95 7.65 -12.97
N LEU A 261 -8.06 7.87 -12.00
CA LEU A 261 -7.07 8.93 -12.08
C LEU A 261 -6.04 8.68 -13.19
N GLY A 262 -5.59 7.44 -13.37
CA GLY A 262 -4.70 7.02 -14.46
C GLY A 262 -5.30 7.32 -15.84
N ILE A 263 -6.55 6.92 -16.07
CA ILE A 263 -7.26 7.18 -17.34
C ILE A 263 -7.47 8.68 -17.56
N ILE A 264 -7.99 9.41 -16.56
CA ILE A 264 -8.38 10.81 -16.74
C ILE A 264 -7.17 11.74 -16.85
N PHE A 265 -6.21 11.62 -15.93
CA PHE A 265 -5.11 12.58 -15.80
C PHE A 265 -3.83 12.16 -16.51
N LEU A 266 -3.51 10.85 -16.52
CA LEU A 266 -2.33 10.32 -17.18
C LEU A 266 -2.62 9.80 -18.59
N LYS A 267 -3.92 9.74 -18.98
CA LYS A 267 -4.38 9.18 -20.26
C LYS A 267 -3.86 7.77 -20.51
N GLU A 268 -3.79 6.98 -19.43
CA GLU A 268 -3.39 5.58 -19.50
C GLU A 268 -4.39 4.79 -20.36
N VAL A 269 -3.86 4.01 -21.30
CA VAL A 269 -4.66 3.13 -22.17
C VAL A 269 -4.63 1.74 -21.57
N LEU A 270 -5.81 1.21 -21.28
CA LEU A 270 -5.98 -0.15 -20.77
C LEU A 270 -6.51 -1.05 -21.90
N THR A 271 -5.96 -2.25 -22.01
CA THR A 271 -6.48 -3.28 -22.91
C THR A 271 -7.77 -3.88 -22.36
N ILE A 272 -8.52 -4.58 -23.18
CA ILE A 272 -9.70 -5.33 -22.73
C ILE A 272 -9.29 -6.38 -21.67
N GLY A 273 -8.13 -7.01 -21.84
CA GLY A 273 -7.57 -7.95 -20.87
C GLY A 273 -7.32 -7.29 -19.49
N ASP A 274 -6.76 -6.07 -19.47
CA ASP A 274 -6.53 -5.31 -18.24
C ASP A 274 -7.84 -5.00 -17.52
N ILE A 275 -8.88 -4.59 -18.26
CA ILE A 275 -10.20 -4.29 -17.70
C ILE A 275 -10.85 -5.55 -17.13
N LEU A 276 -10.92 -6.64 -17.91
CA LEU A 276 -11.53 -7.89 -17.46
C LEU A 276 -10.78 -8.50 -16.28
N GLY A 277 -9.46 -8.53 -16.37
CA GLY A 277 -8.62 -9.02 -15.27
C GLY A 277 -8.76 -8.18 -14.02
N SER A 278 -8.82 -6.85 -14.14
CA SER A 278 -9.07 -5.94 -13.00
C SER A 278 -10.42 -6.19 -12.34
N LEU A 279 -11.48 -6.40 -13.13
CA LEU A 279 -12.80 -6.76 -12.62
C LEU A 279 -12.79 -8.10 -11.88
N LEU A 280 -12.05 -9.10 -12.37
CA LEU A 280 -11.87 -10.37 -11.70
C LEU A 280 -11.08 -10.23 -10.39
N VAL A 281 -9.99 -9.46 -10.36
CA VAL A 281 -9.23 -9.22 -9.13
C VAL A 281 -10.11 -8.55 -8.08
N LEU A 282 -10.78 -7.46 -8.44
CA LEU A 282 -11.66 -6.72 -7.52
C LEU A 282 -12.87 -7.57 -7.10
N GLY A 283 -13.48 -8.30 -8.03
CA GLY A 283 -14.58 -9.22 -7.74
C GLY A 283 -14.15 -10.35 -6.79
N GLY A 284 -12.98 -10.94 -7.01
CA GLY A 284 -12.38 -11.94 -6.13
C GLY A 284 -12.16 -11.42 -4.72
N LEU A 285 -11.61 -10.21 -4.59
CA LEU A 285 -11.47 -9.53 -3.31
C LEU A 285 -12.84 -9.32 -2.62
N MET A 286 -13.85 -8.88 -3.37
CA MET A 286 -15.22 -8.69 -2.87
C MET A 286 -15.80 -10.02 -2.34
N ILE A 287 -15.67 -11.11 -3.08
CA ILE A 287 -16.11 -12.45 -2.67
C ILE A 287 -15.39 -12.88 -1.39
N ALA A 288 -14.06 -12.72 -1.32
CA ALA A 288 -13.27 -13.10 -0.15
C ALA A 288 -13.72 -12.40 1.14
N THR A 289 -14.23 -11.17 1.03
CA THR A 289 -14.73 -10.39 2.17
C THR A 289 -16.19 -10.70 2.53
N MET A 290 -17.00 -11.27 1.61
CA MET A 290 -18.40 -11.63 1.86
C MET A 290 -18.57 -12.67 2.98
N GLY A 291 -17.63 -13.58 3.16
CA GLY A 291 -17.62 -14.53 4.27
C GLY A 291 -17.63 -13.87 5.66
N ASN A 292 -17.05 -12.68 5.74
CA ASN A 292 -17.09 -11.88 6.95
C ASN A 292 -18.36 -11.04 7.06
N ILE A 293 -19.04 -10.75 5.95
CA ILE A 293 -20.29 -9.95 5.89
C ILE A 293 -21.48 -10.69 6.49
N LYS A 294 -21.55 -12.02 6.44
CA LYS A 294 -22.59 -12.79 7.17
C LYS A 294 -22.51 -12.60 8.69
N SER A 295 -21.36 -12.20 9.22
CA SER A 295 -21.21 -11.71 10.60
C SER A 295 -21.73 -10.26 10.78
N PHE A 296 -22.06 -9.53 9.69
CA PHE A 296 -22.53 -8.13 9.72
C PHE A 296 -23.88 -7.95 10.38
N LYS A 297 -24.75 -8.95 10.47
CA LYS A 297 -26.04 -8.83 11.18
C LYS A 297 -25.88 -8.50 12.67
N ASN A 298 -24.67 -8.65 13.23
CA ASN A 298 -24.37 -8.39 14.64
C ASN A 298 -23.29 -7.32 14.88
N ILE A 299 -22.87 -6.56 13.84
CA ILE A 299 -21.83 -5.55 13.99
C ILE A 299 -22.48 -4.19 14.21
N ASN A 300 -22.47 -3.73 15.48
CA ASN A 300 -22.60 -2.31 15.77
C ASN A 300 -21.46 -1.56 15.06
N PHE A 301 -21.81 -0.59 14.20
CA PHE A 301 -20.91 0.25 13.41
C PHE A 301 -19.84 0.96 14.27
N LEU A 302 -20.09 1.04 15.56
CA LEU A 302 -19.21 1.64 16.56
C LEU A 302 -18.90 0.59 17.64
N LYS A 303 -17.70 0.01 17.61
CA LYS A 303 -17.23 -0.78 18.73
C LYS A 303 -17.07 0.13 19.96
N LYS A 304 -17.94 0.02 20.95
CA LYS A 304 -17.62 0.49 22.29
C LYS A 304 -16.44 -0.35 22.79
N GLN A 305 -15.25 0.25 22.87
CA GLN A 305 -14.18 -0.35 23.66
C GLN A 305 -14.55 -0.23 25.15
N PRO A 306 -14.30 -1.27 25.96
CA PRO A 306 -14.32 -1.10 27.40
C PRO A 306 -13.23 -0.09 27.81
N ALA A 307 -13.57 0.72 28.80
CA ALA A 307 -12.73 1.75 29.38
C ALA A 307 -11.43 1.18 29.97
#